data_922080f46abc8709af28316977c19d45
#
_entry.id   922080f46abc8709af28316977c19d45
#
_cell.length_a   1.000
_cell.length_b   1.000
_cell.length_c   1.000
_cell.angle_alpha   90.00
_cell.angle_beta   90.00
_cell.angle_gamma   90.00
#
_symmetry.space_group_name_H-M   'P 1'
#
loop_
_entity.id
_entity.type
_entity.pdbx_description
1 polymer ?
#
loop_
_entity_poly.entity_id
_entity_poly.type
_entity_poly.pdbx_seq_one_letter_code
_entity_poly.pdbx_strand_id
1 'polypeptide(L)'
;VRSVEAALHEVDEERLVRLVADGDRAAFEELYRRTSPWMAVRLRRRCGDEQIVAEVMQETYLAVWRAAGAFAGAAVGGTATGWLWTIAARRLVDAFRRRAHHAEPPPAAAVPEAVPAAEEEALAASVGGDVGDALRRLAPELRQVLQAMVLDGLSVRETAVLLGLPEGTVKTRARRARIAMRRALA
;
A
#
# COMPACT_ATOMS: atom_id res chain seq x y z
N VAL A 1 18.26 -4.19 -28.75
CA VAL A 1 17.86 -4.52 -27.37
C VAL A 1 18.40 -3.47 -26.39
N ARG A 2 19.70 -3.19 -26.34
CA ARG A 2 20.31 -2.20 -25.41
C ARG A 2 19.76 -0.78 -25.52
N SER A 3 19.38 -0.31 -26.73
CA SER A 3 18.84 1.05 -26.92
C SER A 3 17.43 1.22 -26.37
N VAL A 4 16.60 0.18 -26.39
CA VAL A 4 15.23 0.22 -25.86
C VAL A 4 15.25 0.18 -24.33
N GLU A 5 16.11 -0.64 -23.73
CA GLU A 5 16.30 -0.70 -22.28
C GLU A 5 16.83 0.64 -21.73
N ALA A 6 17.80 1.28 -22.40
CA ALA A 6 18.30 2.59 -22.00
C ALA A 6 17.21 3.68 -22.04
N ALA A 7 16.32 3.65 -23.03
CA ALA A 7 15.22 4.60 -23.15
C ALA A 7 14.17 4.43 -22.05
N LEU A 8 13.92 3.20 -21.57
CA LEU A 8 12.95 2.93 -20.51
C LEU A 8 13.44 3.43 -19.13
N HIS A 9 14.76 3.55 -18.92
CA HIS A 9 15.30 4.05 -17.66
C HIS A 9 14.97 5.54 -17.39
N GLU A 10 14.70 6.33 -18.43
CA GLU A 10 14.34 7.76 -18.31
C GLU A 10 12.82 7.99 -18.23
N VAL A 11 12.03 6.94 -18.41
CA VAL A 11 10.56 7.01 -18.42
C VAL A 11 10.03 6.92 -16.99
N ASP A 12 9.04 7.75 -16.65
CA ASP A 12 8.36 7.70 -15.34
C ASP A 12 7.47 6.45 -15.19
N GLU A 13 7.10 6.11 -13.97
CA GLU A 13 6.30 4.92 -13.65
C GLU A 13 4.91 4.97 -14.28
N GLU A 14 4.30 6.14 -14.40
CA GLU A 14 2.99 6.33 -15.06
C GLU A 14 3.07 5.98 -16.54
N ARG A 15 4.13 6.36 -17.20
CA ARG A 15 4.37 6.02 -18.61
C ARG A 15 4.68 4.53 -18.76
N LEU A 16 5.46 3.94 -17.84
CA LEU A 16 5.70 2.49 -17.82
C LEU A 16 4.39 1.71 -17.70
N VAL A 17 3.48 2.10 -16.80
CA VAL A 17 2.17 1.44 -16.66
C VAL A 17 1.36 1.54 -17.96
N ARG A 18 1.39 2.68 -18.66
CA ARG A 18 0.72 2.81 -19.97
C ARG A 18 1.31 1.88 -21.04
N LEU A 19 2.63 1.76 -21.10
CA LEU A 19 3.29 0.82 -22.00
C LEU A 19 2.95 -0.65 -21.65
N VAL A 20 2.85 -0.97 -20.37
CA VAL A 20 2.37 -2.28 -19.90
C VAL A 20 0.92 -2.53 -20.37
N ALA A 21 0.07 -1.51 -20.36
CA ALA A 21 -1.30 -1.63 -20.88
C ALA A 21 -1.34 -1.95 -22.39
N ASP A 22 -0.35 -1.49 -23.13
CA ASP A 22 -0.14 -1.81 -24.55
C ASP A 22 0.53 -3.18 -24.78
N GLY A 23 0.82 -3.92 -23.71
CA GLY A 23 1.42 -5.26 -23.75
C GLY A 23 2.96 -5.27 -23.83
N ASP A 24 3.62 -4.15 -23.53
CA ASP A 24 5.09 -4.06 -23.55
C ASP A 24 5.71 -4.78 -22.34
N ARG A 25 6.36 -5.92 -22.62
CA ARG A 25 7.03 -6.74 -21.60
C ARG A 25 8.26 -6.07 -21.01
N ALA A 26 9.03 -5.34 -21.83
CA ALA A 26 10.23 -4.66 -21.35
C ALA A 26 9.87 -3.53 -20.37
N ALA A 27 8.77 -2.81 -20.64
CA ALA A 27 8.23 -1.83 -19.71
C ALA A 27 7.75 -2.48 -18.39
N PHE A 28 7.16 -3.68 -18.46
CA PHE A 28 6.77 -4.42 -17.25
C PHE A 28 7.98 -4.88 -16.43
N GLU A 29 9.02 -5.40 -17.07
CA GLU A 29 10.27 -5.79 -16.41
C GLU A 29 10.93 -4.59 -15.72
N GLU A 30 10.97 -3.43 -16.37
CA GLU A 30 11.49 -2.20 -15.79
C GLU A 30 10.65 -1.70 -14.63
N LEU A 31 9.31 -1.71 -14.77
CA LEU A 31 8.39 -1.36 -13.68
C LEU A 31 8.60 -2.28 -12.47
N TYR A 32 8.69 -3.60 -12.70
CA TYR A 32 8.97 -4.57 -11.66
C TYR A 32 10.31 -4.29 -10.97
N ARG A 33 11.37 -4.10 -11.74
CA ARG A 33 12.72 -3.84 -11.22
C ARG A 33 12.76 -2.62 -10.30
N ARG A 34 12.05 -1.55 -10.64
CA ARG A 34 12.01 -0.32 -9.84
C ARG A 34 11.15 -0.45 -8.60
N THR A 35 10.02 -1.11 -8.72
CA THR A 35 8.98 -1.05 -7.68
C THR A 35 9.00 -2.25 -6.72
N SER A 36 9.53 -3.41 -7.13
CA SER A 36 9.53 -4.61 -6.28
C SER A 36 10.34 -4.47 -4.97
N PRO A 37 11.51 -3.79 -4.92
CA PRO A 37 12.26 -3.69 -3.67
C PRO A 37 11.50 -2.94 -2.57
N TRP A 38 10.96 -1.76 -2.88
CA TRP A 38 10.21 -0.99 -1.89
C TRP A 38 8.88 -1.68 -1.51
N MET A 39 8.22 -2.31 -2.46
CA MET A 39 6.98 -3.05 -2.21
C MET A 39 7.22 -4.22 -1.25
N ALA A 40 8.29 -5.00 -1.47
CA ALA A 40 8.65 -6.10 -0.59
C ALA A 40 8.94 -5.61 0.84
N VAL A 41 9.72 -4.54 0.99
CA VAL A 41 9.98 -3.92 2.28
C VAL A 41 8.69 -3.50 2.97
N ARG A 42 7.79 -2.84 2.25
CA ARG A 42 6.52 -2.35 2.78
C ARG A 42 5.56 -3.49 3.17
N LEU A 43 5.53 -4.58 2.43
CA LEU A 43 4.75 -5.78 2.76
C LEU A 43 5.31 -6.48 4.01
N ARG A 44 6.65 -6.67 4.09
CA ARG A 44 7.31 -7.29 5.26
C ARG A 44 7.01 -6.57 6.56
N ARG A 45 6.89 -5.25 6.54
CA ARG A 45 6.50 -4.47 7.72
C ARG A 45 5.07 -4.73 8.20
N ARG A 46 4.20 -5.23 7.31
CA ARG A 46 2.80 -5.56 7.63
C ARG A 46 2.56 -7.04 7.82
N CYS A 47 3.47 -7.87 7.36
CA CYS A 47 3.38 -9.33 7.43
C CYS A 47 4.78 -9.93 7.65
N GLY A 48 4.99 -10.56 8.80
CA GLY A 48 6.25 -11.26 9.11
C GLY A 48 6.40 -12.62 8.44
N ASP A 49 5.39 -13.09 7.69
CA ASP A 49 5.41 -14.36 6.97
C ASP A 49 5.92 -14.15 5.54
N GLU A 50 7.18 -14.55 5.29
CA GLU A 50 7.83 -14.39 3.99
C GLU A 50 7.12 -15.14 2.85
N GLN A 51 6.42 -16.24 3.16
CA GLN A 51 5.66 -16.98 2.16
C GLN A 51 4.45 -16.17 1.70
N ILE A 52 3.73 -15.54 2.62
CA ILE A 52 2.63 -14.63 2.29
C ILE A 52 3.15 -13.42 1.52
N VAL A 53 4.28 -12.84 1.92
CA VAL A 53 4.88 -11.71 1.21
C VAL A 53 5.20 -12.09 -0.25
N ALA A 54 5.84 -13.25 -0.46
CA ALA A 54 6.17 -13.72 -1.81
C ALA A 54 4.92 -13.96 -2.68
N GLU A 55 3.88 -14.61 -2.11
CA GLU A 55 2.59 -14.84 -2.78
C GLU A 55 1.92 -13.51 -3.16
N VAL A 56 1.82 -12.57 -2.22
CA VAL A 56 1.22 -11.27 -2.45
C VAL A 56 1.98 -10.47 -3.50
N MET A 57 3.31 -10.51 -3.50
CA MET A 57 4.15 -9.90 -4.53
C MET A 57 3.80 -10.45 -5.92
N GLN A 58 3.77 -11.77 -6.07
CA GLN A 58 3.43 -12.44 -7.33
C GLN A 58 2.02 -12.08 -7.80
N GLU A 59 1.01 -12.22 -6.93
CA GLU A 59 -0.38 -11.88 -7.25
C GLU A 59 -0.55 -10.41 -7.63
N THR A 60 0.19 -9.51 -6.97
CA THR A 60 0.17 -8.07 -7.25
C THR A 60 0.65 -7.79 -8.68
N TYR A 61 1.82 -8.28 -9.07
CA TYR A 61 2.37 -8.01 -10.41
C TYR A 61 1.58 -8.69 -11.53
N LEU A 62 0.99 -9.87 -11.27
CA LEU A 62 0.03 -10.48 -12.19
C LEU A 62 -1.24 -9.61 -12.34
N ALA A 63 -1.73 -9.03 -11.26
CA ALA A 63 -2.86 -8.11 -11.32
C ALA A 63 -2.52 -6.80 -12.03
N VAL A 64 -1.33 -6.25 -11.79
CA VAL A 64 -0.80 -5.07 -12.49
C VAL A 64 -0.76 -5.32 -14.00
N TRP A 65 -0.19 -6.44 -14.44
CA TRP A 65 -0.16 -6.80 -15.87
C TRP A 65 -1.55 -6.83 -16.51
N ARG A 66 -2.54 -7.43 -15.80
CA ARG A 66 -3.91 -7.56 -16.30
C ARG A 66 -4.72 -6.27 -16.25
N ALA A 67 -4.45 -5.42 -15.27
CA ALA A 67 -5.24 -4.23 -14.97
C ALA A 67 -4.58 -2.92 -15.45
N ALA A 68 -3.42 -2.97 -16.07
CA ALA A 68 -2.69 -1.77 -16.51
C ALA A 68 -3.54 -0.86 -17.40
N GLY A 69 -4.39 -1.43 -18.27
CA GLY A 69 -5.32 -0.68 -19.11
C GLY A 69 -6.40 0.09 -18.35
N ALA A 70 -6.68 -0.27 -17.09
CA ALA A 70 -7.62 0.45 -16.22
C ALA A 70 -6.93 1.58 -15.43
N PHE A 71 -5.60 1.73 -15.55
CA PHE A 71 -4.87 2.82 -14.93
C PHE A 71 -5.17 4.14 -15.63
N ALA A 72 -6.09 4.92 -15.09
CA ALA A 72 -6.50 6.22 -15.64
C ALA A 72 -5.74 7.41 -15.03
N GLY A 73 -4.62 7.18 -14.33
CA GLY A 73 -3.93 8.22 -13.56
C GLY A 73 -4.71 8.69 -12.31
N ALA A 74 -5.89 8.10 -12.07
CA ALA A 74 -6.82 8.47 -11.00
C ALA A 74 -6.72 7.54 -9.77
N ALA A 75 -5.59 6.88 -9.59
CA ALA A 75 -5.36 6.08 -8.38
C ALA A 75 -5.37 6.94 -7.11
N VAL A 76 -5.68 6.33 -6.00
CA VAL A 76 -5.53 6.96 -4.67
C VAL A 76 -4.10 7.49 -4.55
N GLY A 77 -3.94 8.82 -4.54
CA GLY A 77 -2.64 9.49 -4.59
C GLY A 77 -2.17 9.93 -5.99
N GLY A 78 -2.88 9.59 -7.07
CA GLY A 78 -2.57 10.06 -8.44
C GLY A 78 -1.30 9.50 -9.07
N THR A 79 -0.58 8.57 -8.41
CA THR A 79 0.69 8.02 -8.85
C THR A 79 0.60 6.52 -9.15
N ALA A 80 1.45 6.05 -10.09
CA ALA A 80 1.57 4.62 -10.40
C ALA A 80 1.94 3.80 -9.16
N THR A 81 2.87 4.29 -8.34
CA THR A 81 3.27 3.63 -7.09
C THR A 81 2.11 3.52 -6.08
N GLY A 82 1.28 4.56 -5.95
CA GLY A 82 0.08 4.52 -5.11
C GLY A 82 -0.93 3.48 -5.61
N TRP A 83 -1.12 3.40 -6.92
CA TRP A 83 -1.98 2.40 -7.54
C TRP A 83 -1.47 0.96 -7.35
N LEU A 84 -0.17 0.72 -7.58
CA LEU A 84 0.45 -0.57 -7.31
C LEU A 84 0.27 -0.98 -5.85
N TRP A 85 0.49 -0.04 -4.93
CA TRP A 85 0.33 -0.32 -3.51
C TRP A 85 -1.12 -0.64 -3.13
N THR A 86 -2.10 0.03 -3.69
CA THR A 86 -3.52 -0.29 -3.46
C THR A 86 -3.85 -1.73 -3.87
N ILE A 87 -3.28 -2.20 -4.98
CA ILE A 87 -3.43 -3.61 -5.40
C ILE A 87 -2.77 -4.53 -4.37
N ALA A 88 -1.51 -4.27 -3.99
CA ALA A 88 -0.76 -5.07 -3.03
C ALA A 88 -1.45 -5.14 -1.66
N ALA A 89 -1.94 -4.02 -1.13
CA ALA A 89 -2.63 -3.96 0.14
C ALA A 89 -3.91 -4.81 0.15
N ARG A 90 -4.69 -4.77 -0.95
CA ARG A 90 -5.87 -5.63 -1.10
C ARG A 90 -5.52 -7.12 -1.19
N ARG A 91 -4.45 -7.48 -1.93
CA ARG A 91 -3.95 -8.86 -1.99
C ARG A 91 -3.50 -9.36 -0.61
N LEU A 92 -2.84 -8.51 0.17
CA LEU A 92 -2.46 -8.84 1.54
C LEU A 92 -3.69 -9.09 2.43
N VAL A 93 -4.72 -8.27 2.34
CA VAL A 93 -5.99 -8.48 3.03
C VAL A 93 -6.63 -9.81 2.63
N ASP A 94 -6.64 -10.12 1.34
CA ASP A 94 -7.20 -11.39 0.84
C ASP A 94 -6.39 -12.60 1.33
N ALA A 95 -5.05 -12.50 1.38
CA ALA A 95 -4.19 -13.53 1.95
C ALA A 95 -4.49 -13.77 3.44
N PHE A 96 -4.67 -12.70 4.23
CA PHE A 96 -5.06 -12.83 5.64
C PHE A 96 -6.45 -13.46 5.82
N ARG A 97 -7.41 -13.10 4.96
CA ARG A 97 -8.74 -13.73 4.97
C ARG A 97 -8.66 -15.21 4.66
N ARG A 98 -7.91 -15.61 3.62
CA ARG A 98 -7.71 -17.03 3.27
C ARG A 98 -7.10 -17.79 4.44
N ARG A 99 -6.07 -17.24 5.07
CA ARG A 99 -5.42 -17.87 6.22
C ARG A 99 -6.39 -18.02 7.41
N ALA A 100 -7.19 -17.01 7.72
CA ALA A 100 -8.19 -17.07 8.79
C ALA A 100 -9.27 -18.12 8.53
N HIS A 101 -9.59 -18.43 7.28
CA HIS A 101 -10.53 -19.49 6.92
C HIS A 101 -9.93 -20.90 7.00
N HIS A 102 -8.60 -21.04 6.89
CA HIS A 102 -7.91 -22.34 6.93
C HIS A 102 -7.25 -22.65 8.28
N ALA A 103 -7.16 -21.68 9.17
CA ALA A 103 -6.63 -21.88 10.52
C ALA A 103 -7.78 -22.20 11.48
N GLU A 104 -7.62 -23.24 12.30
CA GLU A 104 -8.29 -23.32 13.59
C GLU A 104 -8.05 -21.99 14.34
N PRO A 105 -9.03 -21.47 15.16
CA PRO A 105 -8.94 -20.11 15.66
C PRO A 105 -7.57 -19.85 16.30
N PRO A 106 -6.79 -18.89 15.82
CA PRO A 106 -5.46 -18.64 16.36
C PRO A 106 -5.59 -18.12 17.79
N PRO A 107 -4.65 -18.46 18.69
CA PRO A 107 -4.45 -17.65 19.87
C PRO A 107 -4.25 -16.22 19.39
N ALA A 108 -4.93 -15.27 20.05
CA ALA A 108 -5.03 -13.85 19.69
C ALA A 108 -3.84 -13.37 18.87
N ALA A 109 -4.09 -13.02 17.61
CA ALA A 109 -3.05 -12.62 16.67
C ALA A 109 -2.18 -11.55 17.34
N ALA A 110 -0.89 -11.82 17.44
CA ALA A 110 0.07 -10.83 17.86
C ALA A 110 -0.10 -9.63 16.94
N VAL A 111 -0.56 -8.52 17.47
CA VAL A 111 -0.60 -7.23 16.79
C VAL A 111 0.83 -7.01 16.30
N PRO A 112 1.07 -6.79 15.00
CA PRO A 112 2.41 -6.49 14.54
C PRO A 112 2.92 -5.31 15.37
N GLU A 113 4.05 -5.50 16.02
CA GLU A 113 4.72 -4.49 16.83
C GLU A 113 4.86 -3.21 15.98
N ALA A 114 4.62 -2.07 16.60
CA ALA A 114 4.49 -0.77 15.95
C ALA A 114 5.46 -0.59 14.76
N VAL A 115 4.92 -0.20 13.61
CA VAL A 115 5.70 0.18 12.41
C VAL A 115 6.85 1.10 12.82
N PRO A 116 8.10 0.80 12.45
CA PRO A 116 9.24 1.64 12.85
C PRO A 116 9.06 3.09 12.40
N ALA A 117 9.41 4.02 13.27
CA ALA A 117 9.29 5.47 13.08
C ALA A 117 9.82 6.00 11.73
N ALA A 118 10.85 5.36 11.16
CA ALA A 118 11.46 5.76 9.89
C ALA A 118 10.52 5.68 8.66
N GLU A 119 9.53 4.76 8.63
CA GLU A 119 8.57 4.71 7.51
C GLU A 119 7.45 5.73 7.69
N GLU A 120 7.07 5.96 8.92
CA GLU A 120 6.13 7.01 9.28
C GLU A 120 6.70 8.38 8.92
N GLU A 121 8.01 8.59 9.13
CA GLU A 121 8.73 9.79 8.70
C GLU A 121 8.84 9.89 7.18
N ALA A 122 9.18 8.81 6.48
CA ALA A 122 9.26 8.79 5.02
C ALA A 122 7.90 9.06 4.36
N LEU A 123 6.81 8.54 4.94
CA LEU A 123 5.47 8.77 4.42
C LEU A 123 5.00 10.21 4.71
N ALA A 124 5.25 10.72 5.93
CA ALA A 124 4.96 12.11 6.26
C ALA A 124 5.79 13.08 5.39
N ALA A 125 7.03 12.71 5.05
CA ALA A 125 7.88 13.45 4.13
C ALA A 125 7.35 13.40 2.69
N SER A 126 6.78 12.27 2.25
CA SER A 126 6.21 12.13 0.90
C SER A 126 4.93 12.93 0.70
N VAL A 127 4.16 13.18 1.78
CA VAL A 127 2.96 14.02 1.75
C VAL A 127 3.31 15.50 1.83
N GLY A 128 4.47 15.85 2.42
CA GLY A 128 5.02 17.23 2.48
C GLY A 128 4.17 18.24 3.27
N GLY A 129 4.81 19.35 3.68
CA GLY A 129 4.13 20.52 4.27
C GLY A 129 3.29 20.24 5.52
N ASP A 130 2.32 21.13 5.75
CA ASP A 130 1.45 21.11 6.96
C ASP A 130 0.71 19.80 7.17
N VAL A 131 0.34 19.09 6.09
CA VAL A 131 -0.36 17.79 6.16
C VAL A 131 0.57 16.70 6.70
N GLY A 132 1.84 16.68 6.25
CA GLY A 132 2.85 15.76 6.77
C GLY A 132 3.11 15.98 8.26
N ASP A 133 3.20 17.24 8.69
CA ASP A 133 3.38 17.62 10.10
C ASP A 133 2.18 17.23 10.95
N ALA A 134 0.97 17.47 10.45
CA ALA A 134 -0.26 17.08 11.12
C ALA A 134 -0.34 15.55 11.29
N LEU A 135 0.05 14.78 10.26
CA LEU A 135 0.11 13.32 10.33
C LEU A 135 1.10 12.84 11.39
N ARG A 136 2.29 13.45 11.49
CA ARG A 136 3.30 13.10 12.51
C ARG A 136 2.82 13.33 13.94
N ARG A 137 1.96 14.33 14.16
CA ARG A 137 1.38 14.66 15.47
C ARG A 137 0.23 13.75 15.89
N LEU A 138 -0.33 12.95 14.98
CA LEU A 138 -1.37 11.98 15.33
C LEU A 138 -0.81 10.88 16.24
N ALA A 139 -1.63 10.42 17.19
CA ALA A 139 -1.36 9.20 17.92
C ALA A 139 -1.16 8.02 16.93
N PRO A 140 -0.19 7.11 17.16
CA PRO A 140 0.17 6.06 16.22
C PRO A 140 -1.03 5.23 15.72
N GLU A 141 -1.94 4.87 16.63
CA GLU A 141 -3.12 4.08 16.32
C GLU A 141 -4.15 4.81 15.42
N LEU A 142 -4.20 6.14 15.48
CA LEU A 142 -5.04 6.97 14.61
C LEU A 142 -4.39 7.12 13.24
N ARG A 143 -3.07 7.28 13.22
CA ARG A 143 -2.27 7.43 12.02
C ARG A 143 -2.33 6.15 11.17
N GLN A 144 -2.15 4.97 11.76
CA GLN A 144 -2.26 3.68 11.07
C GLN A 144 -3.60 3.49 10.35
N VAL A 145 -4.70 3.81 11.04
CA VAL A 145 -6.05 3.72 10.43
C VAL A 145 -6.20 4.72 9.29
N LEU A 146 -5.72 5.96 9.47
CA LEU A 146 -5.82 6.99 8.43
C LEU A 146 -4.98 6.62 7.21
N GLN A 147 -3.78 6.09 7.41
CA GLN A 147 -2.91 5.59 6.34
C GLN A 147 -3.59 4.47 5.54
N ALA A 148 -4.09 3.44 6.23
CA ALA A 148 -4.76 2.32 5.57
C ALA A 148 -5.97 2.77 4.75
N MET A 149 -6.79 3.68 5.28
CA MET A 149 -8.01 4.12 4.59
C MET A 149 -7.75 5.15 3.48
N VAL A 150 -6.82 6.08 3.69
CA VAL A 150 -6.61 7.22 2.77
C VAL A 150 -5.48 6.94 1.79
N LEU A 151 -4.32 6.46 2.27
CA LEU A 151 -3.15 6.27 1.42
C LEU A 151 -3.12 4.88 0.76
N ASP A 152 -3.62 3.84 1.45
CA ASP A 152 -3.72 2.50 0.90
C ASP A 152 -5.07 2.27 0.19
N GLY A 153 -6.02 3.20 0.32
CA GLY A 153 -7.34 3.13 -0.33
C GLY A 153 -8.23 1.99 0.17
N LEU A 154 -8.01 1.54 1.40
CA LEU A 154 -8.75 0.41 1.98
C LEU A 154 -10.09 0.87 2.59
N SER A 155 -11.11 0.04 2.43
CA SER A 155 -12.39 0.19 3.13
C SER A 155 -12.23 -0.08 4.63
N VAL A 156 -13.22 0.30 5.42
CA VAL A 156 -13.27 0.00 6.88
C VAL A 156 -13.07 -1.50 7.14
N ARG A 157 -13.73 -2.36 6.34
CA ARG A 157 -13.64 -3.82 6.48
C ARG A 157 -12.25 -4.36 6.17
N GLU A 158 -11.63 -3.87 5.09
CA GLU A 158 -10.27 -4.25 4.71
C GLU A 158 -9.25 -3.75 5.73
N THR A 159 -9.39 -2.52 6.21
CA THR A 159 -8.57 -1.95 7.28
C THR A 159 -8.69 -2.76 8.58
N ALA A 160 -9.90 -3.19 8.93
CA ALA A 160 -10.14 -4.04 10.10
C ALA A 160 -9.38 -5.36 10.02
N VAL A 161 -9.39 -6.01 8.85
CA VAL A 161 -8.61 -7.24 8.59
C VAL A 161 -7.12 -6.97 8.66
N LEU A 162 -6.65 -5.91 7.96
CA LEU A 162 -5.22 -5.58 7.89
C LEU A 162 -4.61 -5.28 9.27
N LEU A 163 -5.35 -4.56 10.12
CA LEU A 163 -4.88 -4.12 11.43
C LEU A 163 -5.30 -5.05 12.59
N GLY A 164 -6.03 -6.13 12.30
CA GLY A 164 -6.55 -7.04 13.34
C GLY A 164 -7.52 -6.37 14.31
N LEU A 165 -8.31 -5.39 13.86
CA LEU A 165 -9.20 -4.57 14.69
C LEU A 165 -10.67 -4.83 14.35
N PRO A 166 -11.59 -4.69 15.32
CA PRO A 166 -13.03 -4.65 15.02
C PRO A 166 -13.37 -3.43 14.13
N GLU A 167 -14.31 -3.59 13.19
CA GLU A 167 -14.76 -2.49 12.31
C GLU A 167 -15.24 -1.25 13.07
N GLY A 168 -15.91 -1.44 14.21
CA GLY A 168 -16.34 -0.34 15.07
C GLY A 168 -15.18 0.49 15.62
N THR A 169 -14.08 -0.19 15.97
CA THR A 169 -12.83 0.47 16.40
C THR A 169 -12.20 1.26 15.25
N VAL A 170 -12.15 0.68 14.05
CA VAL A 170 -11.65 1.38 12.84
C VAL A 170 -12.47 2.64 12.56
N LYS A 171 -13.81 2.55 12.56
CA LYS A 171 -14.70 3.71 12.36
C LYS A 171 -14.46 4.81 13.38
N THR A 172 -14.32 4.44 14.67
CA THR A 172 -14.07 5.39 15.75
C THR A 172 -12.73 6.06 15.62
N ARG A 173 -11.66 5.29 15.37
CA ARG A 173 -10.31 5.82 15.17
C ARG A 173 -10.23 6.70 13.91
N ALA A 174 -10.84 6.32 12.80
CA ALA A 174 -10.90 7.13 11.59
C ALA A 174 -11.59 8.47 11.82
N ARG A 175 -12.70 8.49 12.57
CA ARG A 175 -13.38 9.73 12.94
C ARG A 175 -12.48 10.64 13.80
N ARG A 176 -11.83 10.08 14.83
CA ARG A 176 -10.90 10.83 15.70
C ARG A 176 -9.72 11.38 14.91
N ALA A 177 -9.13 10.59 14.03
CA ALA A 177 -8.03 11.00 13.17
C ALA A 177 -8.42 12.19 12.27
N ARG A 178 -9.58 12.13 11.60
CA ARG A 178 -10.09 13.24 10.77
C ARG A 178 -10.35 14.51 11.55
N ILE A 179 -10.85 14.42 12.80
CA ILE A 179 -11.06 15.58 13.67
C ILE A 179 -9.71 16.19 14.06
N ALA A 180 -8.73 15.36 14.44
CA ALA A 180 -7.40 15.83 14.81
C ALA A 180 -6.68 16.49 13.63
N MET A 181 -6.76 15.89 12.43
CA MET A 181 -6.19 16.47 11.20
C MET A 181 -6.81 17.84 10.87
N ARG A 182 -8.14 17.96 10.93
CA ARG A 182 -8.81 19.26 10.70
C ARG A 182 -8.36 20.34 11.68
N ARG A 183 -8.17 19.98 12.96
CA ARG A 183 -7.69 20.93 13.98
C ARG A 183 -6.23 21.33 13.76
N ALA A 184 -5.42 20.44 13.21
CA ALA A 184 -4.02 20.71 12.96
C ALA A 184 -3.78 21.55 11.69
N LEU A 185 -4.76 21.57 10.78
CA LEU A 185 -4.70 22.28 9.49
C LEU A 185 -5.56 23.56 9.46
N ALA A 186 -6.28 23.87 10.55
CA ALA A 186 -7.05 25.10 10.71
C ALA A 186 -6.21 26.21 11.33
#